data_4e219174e9259be236d38571bdbacaa5
#
_entry.id   4e219174e9259be236d38571bdbacaa5
#
_cell.length_a   1.000
_cell.length_b   1.000
_cell.length_c   1.000
_cell.angle_alpha   90.00
_cell.angle_beta   90.00
_cell.angle_gamma   90.00
#
_symmetry.space_group_name_H-M   'P 1'
#
loop_
_entity.id
_entity.type
_entity.pdbx_description
1 polymer ?
#
loop_
_entity_poly.entity_id
_entity_poly.type
_entity_poly.pdbx_seq_one_letter_code
_entity_poly.pdbx_strand_id
1 'polypeptide(L)'
;PPSAAPQLSACLAGSELGIRDSYRTGEAATSAGSRPPATVEILAANARSAAAKAAVERATVVAAAVNATRDLVNAAPNDLYPAAFADVAKQAVKESGAKGLKVTVLDDKALAAGGYGGLVGVGQGSARGPRLVKVAYTPSRPAAKVALVGKGITFDSGGISIKPAKGMEAMKSDMAGAAAVLQTVVAAARLGLPVAVTGWLCLAENMPSGTAQRPSDVITIRGGKTVEVLNTDAEGRLVMADGLVAAVEEKPDVVLDVATLTGAQMVALGNRCLVGTSPSPRARQRGRGG
;
A
#
# COMPACT_ATOMS: atom_id res chain seq x y z
N PRO A 1 14.01 -34.30 -3.05
CA PRO A 1 13.61 -33.03 -2.46
C PRO A 1 14.41 -31.95 -3.18
N PRO A 2 13.77 -30.93 -3.76
CA PRO A 2 14.50 -29.82 -4.37
C PRO A 2 15.19 -29.06 -3.25
N SER A 3 16.50 -28.91 -3.37
CA SER A 3 17.36 -28.16 -2.47
C SER A 3 16.83 -26.72 -2.35
N ALA A 4 16.56 -26.27 -1.13
CA ALA A 4 16.28 -24.89 -0.81
C ALA A 4 17.51 -24.04 -1.21
N ALA A 5 17.41 -23.40 -2.34
CA ALA A 5 18.45 -22.57 -2.91
C ALA A 5 18.32 -21.11 -2.42
N PRO A 6 19.28 -20.27 -2.61
CA PRO A 6 19.83 -19.16 -1.84
C PRO A 6 18.94 -17.92 -1.79
N GLN A 7 17.72 -18.03 -1.27
CA GLN A 7 16.84 -16.87 -1.07
C GLN A 7 17.22 -15.99 0.13
N LEU A 8 18.03 -16.49 1.05
CA LEU A 8 18.35 -15.79 2.30
C LEU A 8 19.42 -14.69 2.17
N SER A 9 20.39 -14.85 1.28
CA SER A 9 21.49 -13.87 1.15
C SER A 9 21.07 -12.57 0.46
N ALA A 10 20.19 -12.64 -0.53
CA ALA A 10 19.73 -11.43 -1.24
C ALA A 10 18.79 -10.57 -0.38
N CYS A 11 18.04 -11.21 0.51
CA CYS A 11 17.11 -10.50 1.40
C CYS A 11 17.84 -9.73 2.52
N LEU A 12 18.94 -10.30 3.05
CA LEU A 12 19.77 -9.66 4.08
C LEU A 12 20.57 -8.48 3.54
N ALA A 13 21.14 -8.61 2.35
CA ALA A 13 21.86 -7.50 1.71
C ALA A 13 20.93 -6.32 1.39
N GLY A 14 19.70 -6.57 0.94
CA GLY A 14 18.73 -5.52 0.65
C GLY A 14 18.21 -4.77 1.88
N SER A 15 18.10 -5.44 3.03
CA SER A 15 17.57 -4.83 4.24
C SER A 15 18.55 -3.88 4.96
N GLU A 16 19.85 -4.14 4.84
CA GLU A 16 20.88 -3.27 5.46
C GLU A 16 21.34 -2.13 4.53
N LEU A 17 21.15 -2.28 3.21
CA LEU A 17 21.63 -1.34 2.21
C LEU A 17 20.62 -0.23 1.88
N GLY A 18 19.38 -0.35 2.31
CA GLY A 18 18.28 0.53 1.93
C GLY A 18 17.90 1.59 2.96
N ILE A 19 18.68 1.80 4.02
CA ILE A 19 18.43 2.90 4.95
C ILE A 19 18.96 4.18 4.31
N ARG A 20 18.19 4.73 3.39
CA ARG A 20 18.35 6.14 3.01
C ARG A 20 17.71 6.97 4.11
N ASP A 21 18.54 7.50 4.97
CA ASP A 21 18.12 8.57 5.85
C ASP A 21 18.10 9.86 5.03
N SER A 22 16.96 10.11 4.39
CA SER A 22 16.74 11.30 3.56
C SER A 22 16.76 12.61 4.36
N TYR A 23 16.79 12.51 5.70
CA TYR A 23 16.86 13.64 6.61
C TYR A 23 18.27 13.95 7.09
N ARG A 24 19.27 13.11 6.79
CA ARG A 24 20.67 13.39 7.13
C ARG A 24 21.25 14.43 6.18
N THR A 25 21.78 15.49 6.73
CA THR A 25 22.45 16.58 6.01
C THR A 25 23.87 16.76 6.50
N GLY A 26 24.71 17.47 5.72
CA GLY A 26 26.10 17.78 6.09
C GLY A 26 26.96 16.52 6.21
N GLU A 27 27.87 16.51 7.20
CA GLU A 27 28.84 15.42 7.43
C GLU A 27 28.17 14.07 7.74
N ALA A 28 26.99 14.07 8.39
CA ALA A 28 26.26 12.86 8.71
C ALA A 28 25.77 12.11 7.44
N ALA A 29 25.48 12.84 6.36
CA ALA A 29 25.09 12.25 5.08
C ALA A 29 26.26 11.65 4.29
N THR A 30 27.49 12.06 4.62
CA THR A 30 28.69 11.70 3.88
C THR A 30 29.62 10.74 4.64
N SER A 31 29.31 10.41 5.90
CA SER A 31 30.12 9.50 6.70
C SER A 31 30.26 8.13 6.05
N ALA A 32 31.47 7.56 6.07
CA ALA A 32 31.78 6.30 5.38
C ALA A 32 30.92 5.11 5.82
N GLY A 33 30.45 5.11 7.08
CA GLY A 33 29.56 4.06 7.62
C GLY A 33 28.09 4.18 7.23
N SER A 34 27.67 5.31 6.58
CA SER A 34 26.28 5.55 6.18
C SER A 34 26.00 5.26 4.71
N ARG A 35 27.02 4.95 3.92
CA ARG A 35 26.87 4.69 2.49
C ARG A 35 26.69 3.19 2.21
N PRO A 36 25.69 2.80 1.40
CA PRO A 36 25.59 1.43 0.95
C PRO A 36 26.83 1.04 0.11
N PRO A 37 27.19 -0.27 0.05
CA PRO A 37 28.25 -0.74 -0.83
C PRO A 37 27.97 -0.36 -2.28
N ALA A 38 28.97 0.11 -3.01
CA ALA A 38 28.85 0.44 -4.42
C ALA A 38 28.63 -0.79 -5.29
N THR A 39 29.12 -1.95 -4.86
CA THR A 39 29.01 -3.21 -5.59
C THR A 39 28.81 -4.36 -4.61
N VAL A 40 27.90 -5.25 -4.95
CA VAL A 40 27.66 -6.51 -4.24
C VAL A 40 27.88 -7.67 -5.22
N GLU A 41 28.83 -8.56 -4.91
CA GLU A 41 29.09 -9.76 -5.67
C GLU A 41 28.43 -10.98 -5.01
N ILE A 42 27.64 -11.72 -5.80
CA ILE A 42 27.01 -12.97 -5.36
C ILE A 42 27.75 -14.14 -5.97
N LEU A 43 28.44 -14.92 -5.13
CA LEU A 43 29.13 -16.12 -5.57
C LEU A 43 28.13 -17.29 -5.65
N ALA A 44 28.01 -17.90 -6.81
CA ALA A 44 27.20 -19.10 -7.05
C ALA A 44 27.86 -20.03 -8.05
N ALA A 45 27.72 -21.34 -7.83
CA ALA A 45 28.33 -22.37 -8.68
C ALA A 45 27.89 -22.25 -10.17
N ASN A 46 26.68 -21.76 -10.40
CA ASN A 46 26.08 -21.63 -11.74
C ASN A 46 25.74 -20.15 -12.10
N ALA A 47 26.53 -19.20 -11.61
CA ALA A 47 26.27 -17.76 -11.74
C ALA A 47 26.02 -17.27 -13.18
N ARG A 48 26.58 -17.96 -14.18
CA ARG A 48 26.44 -17.61 -15.60
C ARG A 48 25.19 -18.20 -16.26
N SER A 49 24.45 -19.09 -15.58
CA SER A 49 23.23 -19.69 -16.15
C SER A 49 22.10 -18.66 -16.36
N ALA A 50 21.23 -18.91 -17.35
CA ALA A 50 20.07 -18.09 -17.60
C ALA A 50 19.13 -18.03 -16.36
N ALA A 51 19.00 -19.14 -15.65
CA ALA A 51 18.20 -19.22 -14.43
C ALA A 51 18.75 -18.33 -13.31
N ALA A 52 20.08 -18.30 -13.10
CA ALA A 52 20.69 -17.43 -12.10
C ALA A 52 20.51 -15.96 -12.44
N LYS A 53 20.68 -15.58 -13.70
CA LYS A 53 20.45 -14.21 -14.18
C LYS A 53 18.99 -13.77 -13.98
N ALA A 54 18.02 -14.60 -14.37
CA ALA A 54 16.60 -14.34 -14.18
C ALA A 54 16.22 -14.22 -12.69
N ALA A 55 16.85 -15.03 -11.82
CA ALA A 55 16.64 -14.93 -10.37
C ALA A 55 17.14 -13.59 -9.80
N VAL A 56 18.31 -13.12 -10.24
CA VAL A 56 18.86 -11.81 -9.84
C VAL A 56 17.97 -10.68 -10.33
N GLU A 57 17.54 -10.71 -11.60
CA GLU A 57 16.66 -9.70 -12.17
C GLU A 57 15.33 -9.62 -11.38
N ARG A 58 14.70 -10.76 -11.12
CA ARG A 58 13.50 -10.84 -10.29
C ARG A 58 13.72 -10.28 -8.88
N ALA A 59 14.80 -10.67 -8.23
CA ALA A 59 15.16 -10.20 -6.88
C ALA A 59 15.37 -8.69 -6.87
N THR A 60 16.02 -8.13 -7.90
CA THR A 60 16.25 -6.68 -8.05
C THR A 60 14.93 -5.92 -8.17
N VAL A 61 13.97 -6.42 -8.97
CA VAL A 61 12.66 -5.77 -9.10
C VAL A 61 11.91 -5.79 -7.77
N VAL A 62 11.90 -6.93 -7.07
CA VAL A 62 11.23 -7.06 -5.77
C VAL A 62 11.89 -6.18 -4.71
N ALA A 63 13.22 -6.18 -4.62
CA ALA A 63 13.96 -5.35 -3.68
C ALA A 63 13.72 -3.84 -3.93
N ALA A 64 13.69 -3.42 -5.18
CA ALA A 64 13.37 -2.03 -5.55
C ALA A 64 11.95 -1.64 -5.10
N ALA A 65 10.97 -2.52 -5.26
CA ALA A 65 9.60 -2.29 -4.81
C ALA A 65 9.51 -2.19 -3.28
N VAL A 66 10.23 -3.06 -2.55
CA VAL A 66 10.30 -3.00 -1.08
C VAL A 66 10.94 -1.68 -0.62
N ASN A 67 12.05 -1.27 -1.23
CA ASN A 67 12.73 -0.03 -0.87
C ASN A 67 11.85 1.19 -1.17
N ALA A 68 11.21 1.25 -2.34
CA ALA A 68 10.30 2.34 -2.68
C ALA A 68 9.10 2.43 -1.71
N THR A 69 8.58 1.27 -1.25
CA THR A 69 7.55 1.23 -0.20
C THR A 69 8.09 1.84 1.11
N ARG A 70 9.29 1.46 1.52
CA ARG A 70 9.94 1.98 2.75
C ARG A 70 10.20 3.48 2.66
N ASP A 71 10.63 3.97 1.51
CA ASP A 71 10.86 5.40 1.28
C ASP A 71 9.55 6.19 1.45
N LEU A 72 8.43 5.69 0.92
CA LEU A 72 7.11 6.30 1.09
C LEU A 72 6.66 6.30 2.55
N VAL A 73 6.85 5.19 3.27
CA VAL A 73 6.50 5.08 4.70
C VAL A 73 7.32 6.03 5.57
N ASN A 74 8.56 6.31 5.18
CA ASN A 74 9.44 7.23 5.89
C ASN A 74 9.21 8.70 5.51
N ALA A 75 8.56 8.99 4.41
CA ALA A 75 8.29 10.35 3.98
C ALA A 75 7.52 11.15 5.03
N ALA A 76 7.82 12.44 5.14
CA ALA A 76 7.13 13.31 6.06
C ALA A 76 5.68 13.59 5.59
N PRO A 77 4.68 13.65 6.48
CA PRO A 77 3.28 13.79 6.08
C PRO A 77 2.96 15.17 5.48
N ASN A 78 3.77 16.19 5.75
CA ASN A 78 3.65 17.49 5.07
C ASN A 78 4.03 17.41 3.58
N ASP A 79 4.86 16.43 3.19
CA ASP A 79 5.29 16.21 1.82
C ASP A 79 4.46 15.12 1.14
N LEU A 80 4.05 14.06 1.88
CA LEU A 80 3.29 12.94 1.37
C LEU A 80 1.83 12.95 1.87
N TYR A 81 1.06 13.94 1.46
CA TYR A 81 -0.39 14.02 1.67
C TYR A 81 -1.17 13.37 0.51
N PRO A 82 -2.50 13.19 0.57
CA PRO A 82 -3.25 12.39 -0.41
C PRO A 82 -3.03 12.78 -1.87
N ALA A 83 -2.99 14.07 -2.21
CA ALA A 83 -2.75 14.51 -3.58
C ALA A 83 -1.30 14.27 -4.02
N ALA A 84 -0.32 14.54 -3.14
CA ALA A 84 1.09 14.27 -3.42
C ALA A 84 1.33 12.77 -3.64
N PHE A 85 0.68 11.90 -2.84
CA PHE A 85 0.78 10.45 -3.05
C PHE A 85 0.18 10.02 -4.40
N ALA A 86 -0.93 10.63 -4.82
CA ALA A 86 -1.49 10.37 -6.15
C ALA A 86 -0.50 10.74 -7.26
N ASP A 87 0.26 11.82 -7.10
CA ASP A 87 1.30 12.23 -8.07
C ASP A 87 2.51 11.29 -8.02
N VAL A 88 2.92 10.83 -6.84
CA VAL A 88 3.92 9.76 -6.70
C VAL A 88 3.49 8.49 -7.42
N ALA A 89 2.23 8.09 -7.34
CA ALA A 89 1.72 6.92 -8.05
C ALA A 89 1.81 7.09 -9.59
N LYS A 90 1.48 8.27 -10.11
CA LYS A 90 1.66 8.60 -11.54
C LYS A 90 3.13 8.54 -11.94
N GLN A 91 4.02 9.10 -11.12
CA GLN A 91 5.46 9.13 -11.40
C GLN A 91 6.05 7.71 -11.36
N ALA A 92 5.72 6.89 -10.36
CA ALA A 92 6.17 5.50 -10.26
C ALA A 92 5.78 4.67 -11.49
N VAL A 93 4.55 4.85 -11.98
CA VAL A 93 4.09 4.19 -13.22
C VAL A 93 4.88 4.67 -14.44
N LYS A 94 5.10 5.97 -14.56
CA LYS A 94 5.89 6.55 -15.67
C LYS A 94 7.35 6.07 -15.67
N GLU A 95 7.99 6.10 -14.50
CA GLU A 95 9.41 5.71 -14.32
C GLU A 95 9.64 4.21 -14.47
N SER A 96 8.61 3.40 -14.22
CA SER A 96 8.72 1.95 -14.37
C SER A 96 9.09 1.51 -15.78
N GLY A 97 8.73 2.30 -16.79
CA GLY A 97 8.86 1.95 -18.20
C GLY A 97 8.05 0.71 -18.64
N ALA A 98 7.28 0.12 -17.72
CA ALA A 98 6.54 -1.11 -17.98
C ALA A 98 5.28 -0.82 -18.79
N LYS A 99 4.98 -1.71 -19.75
CA LYS A 99 3.77 -1.62 -20.57
C LYS A 99 2.54 -2.12 -19.82
N GLY A 100 1.36 -1.66 -20.23
CA GLY A 100 0.09 -2.14 -19.69
C GLY A 100 -0.31 -1.52 -18.35
N LEU A 101 0.41 -0.52 -17.84
CA LEU A 101 0.07 0.25 -16.65
C LEU A 101 -0.78 1.48 -16.97
N LYS A 102 -1.79 1.71 -16.15
CA LYS A 102 -2.65 2.91 -16.20
C LYS A 102 -2.95 3.40 -14.79
N VAL A 103 -2.94 4.72 -14.60
CA VAL A 103 -3.36 5.37 -13.35
C VAL A 103 -4.61 6.18 -13.59
N THR A 104 -5.56 6.08 -12.67
CA THR A 104 -6.76 6.92 -12.61
C THR A 104 -6.87 7.49 -11.19
N VAL A 105 -7.16 8.77 -11.06
CA VAL A 105 -7.29 9.45 -9.77
C VAL A 105 -8.68 10.05 -9.67
N LEU A 106 -9.39 9.73 -8.61
CA LEU A 106 -10.59 10.43 -8.20
C LEU A 106 -10.22 11.43 -7.11
N ASP A 107 -10.53 12.69 -7.34
CA ASP A 107 -10.36 13.76 -6.35
C ASP A 107 -11.57 13.81 -5.38
N ASP A 108 -11.52 14.71 -4.41
CA ASP A 108 -12.56 14.90 -3.41
C ASP A 108 -13.94 15.15 -4.01
N LYS A 109 -14.04 15.92 -5.09
CA LYS A 109 -15.29 16.19 -5.80
C LYS A 109 -15.83 14.96 -6.50
N ALA A 110 -14.96 14.23 -7.19
CA ALA A 110 -15.31 12.98 -7.88
C ALA A 110 -15.70 11.89 -6.87
N LEU A 111 -15.05 11.85 -5.70
CA LEU A 111 -15.39 10.93 -4.62
C LEU A 111 -16.77 11.22 -4.04
N ALA A 112 -17.08 12.49 -3.77
CA ALA A 112 -18.39 12.88 -3.29
C ALA A 112 -19.50 12.56 -4.31
N ALA A 113 -19.30 12.91 -5.57
CA ALA A 113 -20.23 12.60 -6.65
C ALA A 113 -20.39 11.08 -6.88
N GLY A 114 -19.34 10.29 -6.64
CA GLY A 114 -19.34 8.83 -6.77
C GLY A 114 -19.86 8.07 -5.56
N GLY A 115 -20.28 8.76 -4.47
CA GLY A 115 -20.80 8.13 -3.27
C GLY A 115 -19.77 7.39 -2.42
N TYR A 116 -18.51 7.84 -2.41
CA TYR A 116 -17.43 7.30 -1.58
C TYR A 116 -17.44 7.95 -0.19
N GLY A 117 -18.48 7.68 0.60
CA GLY A 117 -18.72 8.36 1.86
C GLY A 117 -17.72 8.01 2.96
N GLY A 118 -17.05 6.86 2.89
CA GLY A 118 -15.96 6.50 3.80
C GLY A 118 -14.74 7.38 3.60
N LEU A 119 -14.27 7.54 2.35
CA LEU A 119 -13.15 8.41 2.00
C LEU A 119 -13.46 9.88 2.28
N VAL A 120 -14.64 10.34 1.87
CA VAL A 120 -15.07 11.72 2.10
C VAL A 120 -15.21 12.01 3.58
N GLY A 121 -15.88 11.14 4.35
CA GLY A 121 -16.11 11.31 5.78
C GLY A 121 -14.82 11.38 6.59
N VAL A 122 -13.85 10.50 6.30
CA VAL A 122 -12.55 10.53 6.96
C VAL A 122 -11.75 11.77 6.56
N GLY A 123 -11.72 12.09 5.25
CA GLY A 123 -10.89 13.17 4.73
C GLY A 123 -11.40 14.57 4.95
N GLN A 124 -12.69 14.75 5.29
CA GLN A 124 -13.30 16.09 5.39
C GLN A 124 -12.77 16.96 6.53
N GLY A 125 -12.10 16.33 7.52
CA GLY A 125 -11.44 17.06 8.62
C GLY A 125 -10.11 17.70 8.23
N SER A 126 -9.52 17.29 7.12
CA SER A 126 -8.26 17.83 6.62
C SER A 126 -8.49 18.95 5.58
N ALA A 127 -7.58 19.93 5.56
CA ALA A 127 -7.48 20.89 4.46
C ALA A 127 -6.97 20.24 3.16
N ARG A 128 -6.50 19.00 3.22
CA ARG A 128 -5.93 18.20 2.13
C ARG A 128 -6.89 17.08 1.77
N GLY A 129 -7.80 17.34 0.84
CA GLY A 129 -8.89 16.44 0.47
C GLY A 129 -8.44 15.03 0.08
N PRO A 130 -9.29 14.01 0.29
CA PRO A 130 -8.99 12.61 0.02
C PRO A 130 -8.83 12.34 -1.48
N ARG A 131 -8.23 11.19 -1.80
CA ARG A 131 -8.06 10.67 -3.17
C ARG A 131 -8.31 9.16 -3.19
N LEU A 132 -8.89 8.67 -4.27
CA LEU A 132 -8.84 7.26 -4.60
C LEU A 132 -8.00 7.11 -5.86
N VAL A 133 -6.90 6.37 -5.75
CA VAL A 133 -6.01 6.14 -6.89
C VAL A 133 -6.14 4.68 -7.31
N LYS A 134 -6.55 4.47 -8.56
CA LYS A 134 -6.55 3.16 -9.20
C LYS A 134 -5.31 3.03 -10.06
N VAL A 135 -4.48 2.03 -9.80
CA VAL A 135 -3.32 1.65 -10.61
C VAL A 135 -3.59 0.28 -11.18
N ALA A 136 -3.75 0.18 -12.49
CA ALA A 136 -4.09 -1.08 -13.15
C ALA A 136 -2.94 -1.54 -14.06
N TYR A 137 -2.49 -2.77 -13.88
CA TYR A 137 -1.64 -3.50 -14.81
C TYR A 137 -2.46 -4.55 -15.53
N THR A 138 -2.46 -4.51 -16.85
CA THR A 138 -3.18 -5.46 -17.70
C THR A 138 -2.24 -6.02 -18.76
N PRO A 139 -1.78 -7.29 -18.64
CA PRO A 139 -1.06 -7.97 -19.69
C PRO A 139 -1.99 -8.33 -20.87
N SER A 140 -1.42 -8.65 -22.02
CA SER A 140 -2.20 -8.95 -23.24
C SER A 140 -3.17 -10.12 -23.09
N ARG A 141 -2.82 -11.12 -22.28
CA ARG A 141 -3.63 -12.32 -22.01
C ARG A 141 -3.56 -12.67 -20.52
N PRO A 142 -4.36 -12.01 -19.66
CA PRO A 142 -4.34 -12.30 -18.24
C PRO A 142 -4.96 -13.66 -17.94
N ALA A 143 -4.24 -14.49 -17.17
CA ALA A 143 -4.74 -15.77 -16.67
C ALA A 143 -5.76 -15.60 -15.52
N ALA A 144 -5.64 -14.48 -14.80
CA ALA A 144 -6.52 -14.11 -13.69
C ALA A 144 -6.54 -12.59 -13.48
N LYS A 145 -7.53 -12.09 -12.73
CA LYS A 145 -7.68 -10.70 -12.32
C LYS A 145 -7.60 -10.63 -10.80
N VAL A 146 -6.62 -9.91 -10.28
CA VAL A 146 -6.44 -9.68 -8.84
C VAL A 146 -6.65 -8.21 -8.53
N ALA A 147 -7.46 -7.92 -7.53
CA ALA A 147 -7.61 -6.58 -6.97
C ALA A 147 -6.92 -6.51 -5.60
N LEU A 148 -6.11 -5.47 -5.41
CA LEU A 148 -5.44 -5.16 -4.16
C LEU A 148 -5.97 -3.83 -3.65
N VAL A 149 -6.43 -3.79 -2.40
CA VAL A 149 -6.93 -2.56 -1.78
C VAL A 149 -6.01 -2.16 -0.65
N GLY A 150 -5.44 -0.96 -0.70
CA GLY A 150 -4.44 -0.48 0.25
C GLY A 150 -4.96 0.66 1.12
N LYS A 151 -4.85 0.51 2.46
CA LYS A 151 -5.06 1.62 3.39
C LYS A 151 -3.99 2.68 3.15
N GLY A 152 -4.42 3.93 2.95
CA GLY A 152 -3.57 5.04 2.61
C GLY A 152 -3.84 6.27 3.47
N ILE A 153 -3.91 6.11 4.79
CA ILE A 153 -4.04 7.24 5.70
C ILE A 153 -2.69 7.90 5.85
N THR A 154 -2.50 9.03 5.17
CA THR A 154 -1.20 9.72 5.07
C THR A 154 -0.73 10.31 6.39
N PHE A 155 -1.67 10.64 7.27
CA PHE A 155 -1.44 10.88 8.69
C PHE A 155 -2.72 10.58 9.47
N ASP A 156 -2.59 9.88 10.59
CA ASP A 156 -3.71 9.52 11.45
C ASP A 156 -3.56 10.13 12.84
N SER A 157 -4.27 11.21 13.10
CA SER A 157 -4.38 11.80 14.43
C SER A 157 -5.45 11.14 15.31
N GLY A 158 -6.28 10.26 14.72
CA GLY A 158 -7.51 9.73 15.31
C GLY A 158 -8.74 10.60 15.01
N GLY A 159 -8.55 11.77 14.42
CA GLY A 159 -9.65 12.73 14.24
C GLY A 159 -10.11 13.31 15.58
N ILE A 160 -11.42 13.42 15.78
CA ILE A 160 -11.99 13.91 17.05
C ILE A 160 -11.77 12.91 18.19
N SER A 161 -11.75 11.60 17.92
CA SER A 161 -11.28 10.56 18.86
C SER A 161 -9.76 10.54 18.90
N ILE A 162 -9.15 11.67 19.36
CA ILE A 162 -7.73 11.97 19.22
C ILE A 162 -6.83 10.95 19.92
N LYS A 163 -5.78 10.55 19.24
CA LYS A 163 -4.73 9.68 19.81
C LYS A 163 -3.92 10.40 20.89
N PRO A 164 -3.32 9.68 21.84
CA PRO A 164 -2.30 10.24 22.71
C PRO A 164 -1.14 10.83 21.91
N ALA A 165 -0.57 11.95 22.37
CA ALA A 165 0.57 12.58 21.68
C ALA A 165 1.79 11.64 21.57
N LYS A 166 2.04 10.81 22.59
CA LYS A 166 3.14 9.83 22.60
C LYS A 166 2.93 8.78 21.52
N GLY A 167 3.83 8.73 20.55
CA GLY A 167 3.80 7.77 19.44
C GLY A 167 2.96 8.22 18.25
N MET A 168 2.27 9.39 18.32
CA MET A 168 1.48 9.90 17.19
C MET A 168 2.35 10.20 15.97
N GLU A 169 3.61 10.57 16.16
CA GLU A 169 4.60 10.79 15.08
C GLU A 169 4.80 9.57 14.18
N ALA A 170 4.58 8.36 14.71
CA ALA A 170 4.66 7.14 13.93
C ALA A 170 3.47 6.95 12.96
N MET A 171 2.39 7.72 13.14
CA MET A 171 1.17 7.61 12.32
C MET A 171 1.34 8.11 10.88
N LYS A 172 2.50 8.67 10.53
CA LYS A 172 2.91 8.86 9.13
C LYS A 172 2.99 7.53 8.36
N SER A 173 3.17 6.41 9.06
CA SER A 173 3.26 5.07 8.47
C SER A 173 1.90 4.42 8.15
N ASP A 174 0.79 5.08 8.48
CA ASP A 174 -0.56 4.52 8.36
C ASP A 174 -1.08 4.44 6.91
N MET A 175 -0.21 4.73 5.97
CA MET A 175 -0.37 4.62 4.52
C MET A 175 0.46 3.47 3.91
N ALA A 176 1.11 2.66 4.74
CA ALA A 176 1.99 1.59 4.27
C ALA A 176 1.27 0.55 3.39
N GLY A 177 -0.03 0.32 3.65
CA GLY A 177 -0.86 -0.55 2.83
C GLY A 177 -0.97 -0.06 1.38
N ALA A 178 -1.29 1.21 1.18
CA ALA A 178 -1.35 1.82 -0.15
C ALA A 178 0.02 1.84 -0.85
N ALA A 179 1.09 2.12 -0.10
CA ALA A 179 2.45 2.09 -0.63
C ALA A 179 2.85 0.68 -1.11
N ALA A 180 2.57 -0.35 -0.32
CA ALA A 180 2.83 -1.73 -0.68
C ALA A 180 2.00 -2.17 -1.91
N VAL A 181 0.72 -1.79 -1.98
CA VAL A 181 -0.15 -2.08 -3.12
C VAL A 181 0.37 -1.41 -4.39
N LEU A 182 0.73 -0.12 -4.34
CA LEU A 182 1.30 0.60 -5.48
C LEU A 182 2.52 -0.13 -6.04
N GLN A 183 3.49 -0.41 -5.17
CA GLN A 183 4.75 -1.01 -5.58
C GLN A 183 4.59 -2.47 -6.03
N THR A 184 3.61 -3.19 -5.49
CA THR A 184 3.27 -4.54 -5.96
C THR A 184 2.74 -4.53 -7.40
N VAL A 185 1.84 -3.58 -7.74
CA VAL A 185 1.34 -3.46 -9.12
C VAL A 185 2.45 -3.08 -10.08
N VAL A 186 3.33 -2.14 -9.69
CA VAL A 186 4.48 -1.74 -10.50
C VAL A 186 5.45 -2.91 -10.70
N ALA A 187 5.74 -3.66 -9.64
CA ALA A 187 6.62 -4.84 -9.73
C ALA A 187 6.02 -5.95 -10.60
N ALA A 188 4.71 -6.21 -10.49
CA ALA A 188 4.01 -7.18 -11.34
C ALA A 188 4.15 -6.84 -12.83
N ALA A 189 4.01 -5.56 -13.16
CA ALA A 189 4.18 -5.06 -14.53
C ALA A 189 5.63 -5.17 -15.03
N ARG A 190 6.61 -4.80 -14.18
CA ARG A 190 8.04 -4.91 -14.50
C ARG A 190 8.49 -6.36 -14.72
N LEU A 191 7.90 -7.29 -13.98
CA LEU A 191 8.15 -8.72 -14.11
C LEU A 191 7.34 -9.36 -15.26
N GLY A 192 6.47 -8.63 -15.92
CA GLY A 192 5.64 -9.16 -17.00
C GLY A 192 4.74 -10.31 -16.59
N LEU A 193 4.20 -10.28 -15.36
CA LEU A 193 3.39 -11.38 -14.84
C LEU A 193 2.13 -11.59 -15.70
N PRO A 194 1.72 -12.84 -15.96
CA PRO A 194 0.53 -13.14 -16.77
C PRO A 194 -0.78 -13.01 -15.97
N VAL A 195 -0.84 -12.04 -15.05
CA VAL A 195 -2.00 -11.77 -14.19
C VAL A 195 -2.31 -10.28 -14.24
N ALA A 196 -3.57 -9.93 -14.47
CA ALA A 196 -4.00 -8.54 -14.35
C ALA A 196 -4.09 -8.17 -12.86
N VAL A 197 -3.41 -7.10 -12.47
CA VAL A 197 -3.39 -6.64 -11.08
C VAL A 197 -3.87 -5.20 -11.02
N THR A 198 -4.93 -4.94 -10.26
CA THR A 198 -5.45 -3.60 -10.03
C THR A 198 -5.27 -3.23 -8.56
N GLY A 199 -4.51 -2.18 -8.29
CA GLY A 199 -4.35 -1.58 -6.97
C GLY A 199 -5.32 -0.42 -6.77
N TRP A 200 -5.98 -0.38 -5.62
CA TRP A 200 -6.85 0.69 -5.16
C TRP A 200 -6.24 1.30 -3.91
N LEU A 201 -5.74 2.54 -4.01
CA LEU A 201 -5.09 3.27 -2.93
C LEU A 201 -6.14 4.21 -2.31
N CYS A 202 -6.58 3.90 -1.10
CA CYS A 202 -7.61 4.65 -0.38
C CYS A 202 -6.94 5.74 0.45
N LEU A 203 -6.70 6.92 -0.14
CA LEU A 203 -5.88 7.98 0.44
C LEU A 203 -6.74 9.02 1.16
N ALA A 204 -6.47 9.23 2.44
CA ALA A 204 -7.07 10.30 3.24
C ALA A 204 -6.08 10.75 4.32
N GLU A 205 -6.35 11.89 4.94
CA GLU A 205 -5.66 12.38 6.13
C GLU A 205 -6.70 12.56 7.24
N ASN A 206 -6.56 11.84 8.36
CA ASN A 206 -7.53 11.87 9.46
C ASN A 206 -7.14 12.93 10.48
N MET A 207 -7.79 14.10 10.42
CA MET A 207 -7.46 15.27 11.21
C MET A 207 -8.67 15.82 11.97
N PRO A 208 -8.49 16.36 13.20
CA PRO A 208 -9.54 17.07 13.91
C PRO A 208 -9.69 18.49 13.33
N SER A 209 -10.92 18.90 13.11
CA SER A 209 -11.25 20.28 12.70
C SER A 209 -12.74 20.56 12.92
N GLY A 210 -13.18 21.77 12.61
CA GLY A 210 -14.61 22.12 12.64
C GLY A 210 -15.46 21.39 11.60
N THR A 211 -14.84 20.77 10.59
CA THR A 211 -15.53 20.00 9.55
C THR A 211 -15.32 18.49 9.68
N ALA A 212 -14.53 18.03 10.68
CA ALA A 212 -14.25 16.62 10.86
C ALA A 212 -15.52 15.81 11.21
N GLN A 213 -15.53 14.54 10.77
CA GLN A 213 -16.58 13.62 11.19
C GLN A 213 -16.54 13.41 12.71
N ARG A 214 -17.70 13.17 13.31
CA ARG A 214 -17.88 13.04 14.75
C ARG A 214 -18.30 11.62 15.13
N PRO A 215 -18.01 11.16 16.33
CA PRO A 215 -18.71 10.01 16.88
C PRO A 215 -20.23 10.21 16.79
N SER A 216 -20.94 9.16 16.39
CA SER A 216 -22.39 9.12 16.09
C SER A 216 -22.82 9.73 14.74
N ASP A 217 -21.90 10.23 13.92
CA ASP A 217 -22.22 10.55 12.53
C ASP A 217 -22.54 9.24 11.77
N VAL A 218 -23.51 9.29 10.87
CA VAL A 218 -23.86 8.18 9.98
C VAL A 218 -23.42 8.52 8.57
N ILE A 219 -22.53 7.72 8.03
CA ILE A 219 -22.03 7.87 6.66
C ILE A 219 -22.56 6.79 5.75
N THR A 220 -22.66 7.09 4.46
CA THR A 220 -23.05 6.10 3.44
C THR A 220 -21.83 5.70 2.64
N ILE A 221 -21.40 4.46 2.79
CA ILE A 221 -20.31 3.85 2.03
C ILE A 221 -20.76 3.63 0.58
N ARG A 222 -19.80 3.62 -0.36
CA ARG A 222 -20.08 3.24 -1.74
C ARG A 222 -20.90 1.95 -1.79
N GLY A 223 -21.90 1.91 -2.65
CA GLY A 223 -22.85 0.78 -2.71
C GLY A 223 -24.04 0.90 -1.75
N GLY A 224 -24.17 2.03 -1.02
CA GLY A 224 -25.39 2.44 -0.30
C GLY A 224 -25.54 1.91 1.13
N LYS A 225 -24.55 1.16 1.66
CA LYS A 225 -24.59 0.75 3.08
C LYS A 225 -24.28 1.92 3.99
N THR A 226 -25.07 2.07 5.05
CA THR A 226 -24.82 3.08 6.10
C THR A 226 -23.99 2.50 7.23
N VAL A 227 -23.15 3.34 7.81
CA VAL A 227 -22.26 3.00 8.94
C VAL A 227 -22.36 4.13 9.95
N GLU A 228 -22.71 3.81 11.20
CA GLU A 228 -22.56 4.72 12.33
C GLU A 228 -21.11 4.73 12.79
N VAL A 229 -20.50 5.88 12.84
CA VAL A 229 -19.12 6.09 13.26
C VAL A 229 -19.09 6.30 14.77
N LEU A 230 -18.74 5.26 15.53
CA LEU A 230 -18.65 5.38 17.01
C LEU A 230 -17.27 5.84 17.49
N ASN A 231 -16.25 5.67 16.65
CA ASN A 231 -14.88 6.06 16.95
C ASN A 231 -14.19 6.54 15.66
N THR A 232 -13.80 7.79 15.61
CA THR A 232 -13.14 8.37 14.42
C THR A 232 -11.69 7.89 14.24
N ASP A 233 -11.10 7.21 15.23
CA ASP A 233 -9.81 6.49 15.14
C ASP A 233 -9.97 5.07 14.56
N ALA A 234 -11.14 4.74 14.05
CA ALA A 234 -11.41 3.53 13.27
C ALA A 234 -11.63 3.85 11.78
N GLU A 235 -10.95 4.86 11.27
CA GLU A 235 -11.04 5.45 9.92
C GLU A 235 -10.61 4.49 8.81
N GLY A 236 -9.61 3.66 9.08
CA GLY A 236 -9.03 2.74 8.10
C GLY A 236 -10.07 1.82 7.48
N ARG A 237 -10.93 1.22 8.28
CA ARG A 237 -12.01 0.35 7.80
C ARG A 237 -13.05 1.09 6.96
N LEU A 238 -13.24 2.40 7.18
CA LEU A 238 -14.20 3.21 6.43
C LEU A 238 -13.68 3.51 5.02
N VAL A 239 -12.45 3.97 4.90
CA VAL A 239 -11.83 4.21 3.58
C VAL A 239 -11.64 2.92 2.80
N MET A 240 -11.28 1.82 3.49
CA MET A 240 -11.13 0.51 2.88
C MET A 240 -12.45 -0.06 2.37
N ALA A 241 -13.57 0.19 3.07
CA ALA A 241 -14.90 -0.26 2.64
C ALA A 241 -15.26 0.30 1.25
N ASP A 242 -15.01 1.59 1.01
CA ASP A 242 -15.22 2.21 -0.29
C ASP A 242 -14.33 1.57 -1.38
N GLY A 243 -13.05 1.39 -1.08
CA GLY A 243 -12.09 0.78 -2.01
C GLY A 243 -12.44 -0.68 -2.33
N LEU A 244 -12.88 -1.46 -1.34
CA LEU A 244 -13.30 -2.85 -1.52
C LEU A 244 -14.54 -2.96 -2.41
N VAL A 245 -15.54 -2.08 -2.22
CA VAL A 245 -16.72 -2.06 -3.09
C VAL A 245 -16.33 -1.70 -4.51
N ALA A 246 -15.54 -0.63 -4.70
CA ALA A 246 -15.06 -0.25 -6.02
C ALA A 246 -14.25 -1.35 -6.72
N ALA A 247 -13.43 -2.10 -5.96
CA ALA A 247 -12.67 -3.23 -6.48
C ALA A 247 -13.57 -4.38 -6.92
N VAL A 248 -14.59 -4.74 -6.12
CA VAL A 248 -15.53 -5.84 -6.42
C VAL A 248 -16.41 -5.53 -7.61
N GLU A 249 -16.77 -4.27 -7.85
CA GLU A 249 -17.54 -3.84 -9.01
C GLU A 249 -16.87 -4.19 -10.35
N GLU A 250 -15.54 -4.31 -10.37
CA GLU A 250 -14.77 -4.72 -11.55
C GLU A 250 -14.68 -6.25 -11.73
N LYS A 251 -15.33 -7.01 -10.86
CA LYS A 251 -15.43 -8.48 -10.91
C LYS A 251 -14.05 -9.17 -11.03
N PRO A 252 -13.13 -8.93 -10.08
CA PRO A 252 -11.89 -9.66 -10.01
C PRO A 252 -12.12 -11.10 -9.53
N ASP A 253 -11.17 -12.01 -9.85
CA ASP A 253 -11.20 -13.38 -9.34
C ASP A 253 -10.81 -13.43 -7.86
N VAL A 254 -9.91 -12.53 -7.43
CA VAL A 254 -9.42 -12.42 -6.04
C VAL A 254 -9.37 -10.96 -5.63
N VAL A 255 -9.82 -10.67 -4.40
CA VAL A 255 -9.63 -9.38 -3.73
C VAL A 255 -8.84 -9.60 -2.46
N LEU A 256 -7.77 -8.83 -2.29
CA LEU A 256 -6.95 -8.79 -1.08
C LEU A 256 -6.86 -7.36 -0.59
N ASP A 257 -6.80 -7.17 0.72
CA ASP A 257 -6.51 -5.87 1.31
C ASP A 257 -5.19 -5.88 2.09
N VAL A 258 -4.58 -4.70 2.19
CA VAL A 258 -3.35 -4.46 2.94
C VAL A 258 -3.54 -3.20 3.77
N ALA A 259 -3.51 -3.35 5.10
CA ALA A 259 -3.80 -2.24 5.99
C ALA A 259 -3.04 -2.33 7.31
N THR A 260 -2.51 -1.20 7.77
CA THR A 260 -2.07 -0.96 9.14
C THR A 260 -3.32 -0.68 10.00
N LEU A 261 -4.16 -1.71 10.23
CA LEU A 261 -5.54 -1.51 10.65
C LEU A 261 -5.71 -1.39 12.17
N THR A 262 -4.98 -2.23 12.92
CA THR A 262 -5.11 -2.28 14.38
C THR A 262 -3.87 -2.90 15.03
N GLY A 263 -3.53 -2.44 16.24
CA GLY A 263 -2.45 -3.00 17.05
C GLY A 263 -2.75 -4.40 17.59
N ALA A 264 -3.97 -4.90 17.49
CA ALA A 264 -4.34 -6.24 17.98
C ALA A 264 -3.52 -7.36 17.32
N GLN A 265 -3.07 -7.18 16.07
CA GLN A 265 -2.19 -8.11 15.38
C GLN A 265 -0.85 -8.29 16.12
N MET A 266 -0.25 -7.21 16.61
CA MET A 266 1.02 -7.27 17.36
C MET A 266 0.86 -8.04 18.68
N VAL A 267 -0.29 -7.89 19.34
CA VAL A 267 -0.61 -8.61 20.58
C VAL A 267 -0.82 -10.11 20.30
N ALA A 268 -1.52 -10.44 19.21
CA ALA A 268 -1.86 -11.82 18.87
C ALA A 268 -0.70 -12.61 18.26
N LEU A 269 0.13 -11.99 17.43
CA LEU A 269 1.11 -12.69 16.56
C LEU A 269 2.53 -12.12 16.67
N GLY A 270 2.75 -11.05 17.43
CA GLY A 270 4.05 -10.35 17.54
C GLY A 270 4.36 -9.46 16.33
N ASN A 271 5.52 -8.80 16.41
CA ASN A 271 5.89 -7.72 15.47
C ASN A 271 6.39 -8.20 14.09
N ARG A 272 6.48 -9.51 13.87
CA ARG A 272 7.05 -10.09 12.64
C ARG A 272 6.07 -10.88 11.79
N CYS A 273 4.79 -10.93 12.19
CA CYS A 273 3.77 -11.70 11.48
C CYS A 273 2.82 -10.80 10.69
N LEU A 274 2.45 -11.27 9.49
CA LEU A 274 1.30 -10.77 8.73
C LEU A 274 0.06 -11.59 9.13
N VAL A 275 -1.08 -10.94 9.31
CA VAL A 275 -2.37 -11.62 9.46
C VAL A 275 -2.93 -11.88 8.08
N GLY A 276 -3.02 -13.14 7.68
CA GLY A 276 -3.84 -13.55 6.55
C GLY A 276 -5.31 -13.52 6.97
N THR A 277 -6.14 -12.77 6.24
CA THR A 277 -7.59 -12.78 6.48
C THR A 277 -8.18 -14.12 6.05
N SER A 278 -9.14 -14.62 6.84
CA SER A 278 -9.94 -15.80 6.46
C SER A 278 -10.69 -15.52 5.15
N PRO A 279 -10.82 -16.49 4.23
CA PRO A 279 -11.62 -16.28 3.03
C PRO A 279 -13.06 -15.92 3.40
N SER A 280 -13.65 -14.99 2.66
CA SER A 280 -15.01 -14.53 2.90
C SER A 280 -16.01 -15.71 2.90
N PRO A 281 -17.17 -15.61 3.56
CA PRO A 281 -18.19 -16.66 3.55
C PRO A 281 -18.59 -17.13 2.14
N ARG A 282 -18.51 -16.25 1.13
CA ARG A 282 -18.79 -16.59 -0.28
C ARG A 282 -17.71 -17.49 -0.89
N ALA A 283 -16.45 -17.38 -0.50
CA ALA A 283 -15.38 -18.26 -0.97
C ALA A 283 -15.55 -19.69 -0.43
N ARG A 284 -16.13 -19.85 0.79
CA ARG A 284 -16.43 -21.18 1.36
C ARG A 284 -17.58 -21.90 0.65
N GLN A 285 -18.52 -21.19 0.03
CA GLN A 285 -19.65 -21.81 -0.69
C GLN A 285 -19.25 -22.40 -2.05
N ARG A 286 -18.21 -21.89 -2.71
CA ARG A 286 -17.72 -22.43 -3.99
C ARG A 286 -16.93 -23.73 -3.87
N GLY A 287 -16.47 -24.11 -2.69
CA GLY A 287 -15.70 -25.34 -2.44
C GLY A 287 -16.54 -26.56 -2.01
N ARG A 288 -17.87 -26.48 -1.99
CA ARG A 288 -18.76 -27.58 -1.61
C ARG A 288 -19.66 -28.08 -2.74
N GLY A 289 -19.30 -27.85 -3.99
CA GLY A 289 -19.98 -28.37 -5.16
C GLY A 289 -19.01 -29.09 -6.06
N GLY A 290 -18.75 -30.33 -5.74
CA GLY A 290 -17.94 -31.26 -6.54
C GLY A 290 -17.84 -32.58 -5.84
#